data_0938f6859cbb502cf8b615524d441a0e
#
_entry.id   0938f6859cbb502cf8b615524d441a0e
#
_cell.length_a   1.000
_cell.length_b   1.000
_cell.length_c   1.000
_cell.angle_alpha   90.00
_cell.angle_beta   90.00
_cell.angle_gamma   90.00
#
_symmetry.space_group_name_H-M   'P 1'
#
loop_
_entity.id
_entity.type
_entity.pdbx_description
1 polymer ?
#
loop_
_entity_poly.entity_id
_entity_poly.type
_entity_poly.pdbx_seq_one_letter_code
_entity_poly.pdbx_strand_id
1 'polypeptide(L)'
;MSPATYKRRGKGEAIRYTSANSPLGYLTIAATTRGICSVKLGDDLTKLENELRNEFRYALLHRADDKLQEWILQALVDYLSGKLPLPELPYDVKATAFQLQVWEALKQIPLGTIVSYSDVACAIGHPTAVRAVARACATNPVALIIPCHRVLPKTGGLGGYRWGVSLKQALLEMEQQL
;
A
#
# COMPACT_ATOMS: atom_id res chain seq x y z
N MET A 1 -10.61 6.03 8.07
CA MET A 1 -10.62 5.78 9.55
C MET A 1 -10.17 7.03 10.28
N SER A 2 -10.84 7.44 11.39
CA SER A 2 -10.40 8.61 12.13
C SER A 2 -9.02 8.40 12.79
N PRO A 3 -8.21 9.48 12.98
CA PRO A 3 -6.95 9.36 13.69
C PRO A 3 -7.08 8.77 15.10
N ALA A 4 -8.18 9.07 15.80
CA ALA A 4 -8.46 8.54 17.13
C ALA A 4 -8.76 7.04 17.10
N THR A 5 -9.56 6.57 16.14
CA THR A 5 -9.90 5.16 15.96
C THR A 5 -8.67 4.33 15.61
N TYR A 6 -7.82 4.84 14.73
CA TYR A 6 -6.57 4.14 14.38
C TYR A 6 -5.59 4.09 15.58
N LYS A 7 -5.44 5.19 16.33
CA LYS A 7 -4.63 5.18 17.58
C LYS A 7 -5.13 4.12 18.56
N ARG A 8 -6.43 3.86 18.59
CA ARG A 8 -7.07 2.81 19.38
C ARG A 8 -7.10 1.46 18.65
N ARG A 9 -6.23 1.25 17.65
CA ARG A 9 -6.09 0.01 16.87
C ARG A 9 -7.42 -0.53 16.36
N GLY A 10 -8.24 0.36 15.79
CA GLY A 10 -9.53 0.01 15.18
C GLY A 10 -10.68 -0.17 16.15
N LYS A 11 -10.59 0.26 17.41
CA LYS A 11 -11.68 0.11 18.39
C LYS A 11 -12.99 0.71 17.85
N GLY A 12 -14.02 -0.14 17.75
CA GLY A 12 -15.35 0.23 17.26
C GLY A 12 -15.51 0.18 15.74
N GLU A 13 -14.47 -0.21 14.99
CA GLU A 13 -14.55 -0.44 13.54
C GLU A 13 -14.85 -1.91 13.25
N ALA A 14 -15.71 -2.14 12.26
CA ALA A 14 -15.84 -3.43 11.61
C ALA A 14 -14.96 -3.42 10.35
N ILE A 15 -14.00 -4.31 10.30
CA ILE A 15 -13.05 -4.43 9.19
C ILE A 15 -13.24 -5.81 8.56
N ARG A 16 -13.50 -5.83 7.28
CA ARG A 16 -13.57 -7.06 6.49
C ARG A 16 -12.24 -7.26 5.79
N TYR A 17 -11.76 -8.51 5.77
CA TYR A 17 -10.52 -8.83 5.08
C TYR A 17 -10.65 -10.11 4.26
N THR A 18 -9.88 -10.19 3.21
CA THR A 18 -9.71 -11.38 2.39
C THR A 18 -8.27 -11.50 1.92
N SER A 19 -7.90 -12.68 1.45
CA SER A 19 -6.55 -12.98 1.01
C SER A 19 -6.58 -13.86 -0.24
N ALA A 20 -5.59 -13.68 -1.12
CA ALA A 20 -5.38 -14.53 -2.27
C ALA A 20 -3.90 -14.80 -2.49
N ASN A 21 -3.62 -15.82 -3.29
CA ASN A 21 -2.31 -16.03 -3.88
C ASN A 21 -2.15 -15.16 -5.13
N SER A 22 -0.94 -14.64 -5.34
CA SER A 22 -0.57 -13.86 -6.52
C SER A 22 0.80 -14.33 -7.05
N PRO A 23 1.21 -13.93 -8.26
CA PRO A 23 2.55 -14.27 -8.78
C PRO A 23 3.70 -13.77 -7.90
N LEU A 24 3.46 -12.75 -7.07
CA LEU A 24 4.46 -12.17 -6.17
C LEU A 24 4.25 -12.55 -4.70
N GLY A 25 3.55 -13.67 -4.43
CA GLY A 25 3.26 -14.15 -3.09
C GLY A 25 1.81 -13.91 -2.64
N TYR A 26 1.55 -14.06 -1.35
CA TYR A 26 0.21 -13.83 -0.80
C TYR A 26 -0.10 -12.34 -0.70
N LEU A 27 -1.35 -12.01 -1.01
CA LEU A 27 -1.95 -10.70 -0.88
C LEU A 27 -3.06 -10.76 0.17
N THR A 28 -3.03 -9.84 1.13
CA THR A 28 -4.13 -9.66 2.10
C THR A 28 -4.63 -8.22 2.00
N ILE A 29 -5.94 -8.08 1.78
CA ILE A 29 -6.62 -6.78 1.78
C ILE A 29 -7.57 -6.68 2.95
N ALA A 30 -7.68 -5.48 3.52
CA ALA A 30 -8.67 -5.18 4.55
C ALA A 30 -9.34 -3.84 4.26
N ALA A 31 -10.66 -3.79 4.48
CA ALA A 31 -11.47 -2.62 4.19
C ALA A 31 -12.47 -2.32 5.31
N THR A 32 -12.71 -1.04 5.53
CA THR A 32 -13.86 -0.51 6.26
C THR A 32 -15.02 -0.26 5.28
N THR A 33 -16.13 0.24 5.76
CA THR A 33 -17.24 0.72 4.89
C THR A 33 -16.88 1.92 4.03
N ARG A 34 -15.75 2.62 4.33
CA ARG A 34 -15.29 3.83 3.63
C ARG A 34 -14.22 3.55 2.57
N GLY A 35 -13.57 2.39 2.62
CA GLY A 35 -12.51 2.04 1.67
C GLY A 35 -11.45 1.11 2.26
N ILE A 36 -10.44 0.84 1.47
CA ILE A 36 -9.35 -0.05 1.81
C ILE A 36 -8.47 0.58 2.88
N CYS A 37 -8.26 -0.11 4.00
CA CYS A 37 -7.46 0.39 5.12
C CYS A 37 -6.11 -0.33 5.28
N SER A 38 -5.93 -1.49 4.64
CA SER A 38 -4.66 -2.21 4.64
C SER A 38 -4.53 -3.06 3.37
N VAL A 39 -3.35 -3.05 2.77
CA VAL A 39 -2.93 -3.99 1.73
C VAL A 39 -1.54 -4.48 2.11
N LYS A 40 -1.40 -5.78 2.27
CA LYS A 40 -0.14 -6.43 2.67
C LYS A 40 0.24 -7.48 1.63
N LEU A 41 1.55 -7.59 1.38
CA LEU A 41 2.12 -8.62 0.52
C LEU A 41 3.24 -9.36 1.27
N GLY A 42 3.41 -10.62 0.95
CA GLY A 42 4.48 -11.45 1.54
C GLY A 42 4.36 -12.91 1.14
N ASP A 43 5.30 -13.71 1.60
CA ASP A 43 5.44 -15.12 1.31
C ASP A 43 4.72 -16.06 2.29
N ASP A 44 4.23 -15.51 3.42
CA ASP A 44 3.56 -16.26 4.50
C ASP A 44 2.20 -15.63 4.83
N LEU A 45 1.12 -16.31 4.43
CA LEU A 45 -0.25 -15.88 4.69
C LEU A 45 -0.56 -15.74 6.18
N THR A 46 -0.10 -16.69 7.00
CA THR A 46 -0.35 -16.68 8.44
C THR A 46 0.30 -15.46 9.09
N LYS A 47 1.50 -15.10 8.65
CA LYS A 47 2.20 -13.90 9.10
C LYS A 47 1.43 -12.64 8.71
N LEU A 48 0.97 -12.52 7.46
CA LEU A 48 0.19 -11.37 6.99
C LEU A 48 -1.11 -11.19 7.78
N GLU A 49 -1.85 -12.27 8.03
CA GLU A 49 -3.08 -12.22 8.83
C GLU A 49 -2.81 -11.86 10.29
N ASN A 50 -1.72 -12.37 10.88
CA ASN A 50 -1.32 -12.01 12.23
C ASN A 50 -0.89 -10.54 12.34
N GLU A 51 -0.17 -10.03 11.35
CA GLU A 51 0.16 -8.61 11.27
C GLU A 51 -1.10 -7.72 11.16
N LEU A 52 -2.09 -8.15 10.36
CA LEU A 52 -3.37 -7.45 10.27
C LEU A 52 -4.11 -7.44 11.61
N ARG A 53 -4.18 -8.58 12.31
CA ARG A 53 -4.80 -8.70 13.65
C ARG A 53 -4.09 -7.82 14.68
N ASN A 54 -2.77 -7.74 14.62
CA ASN A 54 -1.98 -6.90 15.52
C ASN A 54 -2.16 -5.40 15.23
N GLU A 55 -2.27 -5.03 13.95
CA GLU A 55 -2.51 -3.65 13.52
C GLU A 55 -3.89 -3.15 13.98
N PHE A 56 -4.92 -3.98 13.83
CA PHE A 56 -6.31 -3.67 14.18
C PHE A 56 -6.83 -4.48 15.37
N ARG A 57 -6.02 -4.58 16.41
CA ARG A 57 -6.23 -5.46 17.57
C ARG A 57 -7.59 -5.29 18.25
N TYR A 58 -8.20 -4.12 18.17
CA TYR A 58 -9.46 -3.80 18.83
C TYR A 58 -10.61 -3.57 17.83
N ALA A 59 -10.40 -3.85 16.55
CA ALA A 59 -11.46 -3.90 15.57
C ALA A 59 -12.17 -5.27 15.57
N LEU A 60 -13.40 -5.28 15.10
CA LEU A 60 -14.07 -6.52 14.72
C LEU A 60 -13.58 -6.93 13.33
N LEU A 61 -12.68 -7.90 13.30
CA LEU A 61 -12.13 -8.44 12.05
C LEU A 61 -12.98 -9.62 11.59
N HIS A 62 -13.58 -9.50 10.41
CA HIS A 62 -14.33 -10.54 9.75
C HIS A 62 -13.62 -10.95 8.46
N ARG A 63 -13.39 -12.25 8.28
CA ARG A 63 -13.03 -12.76 6.97
C ARG A 63 -14.30 -12.70 6.11
N ALA A 64 -14.21 -12.05 4.97
CA ALA A 64 -15.34 -11.84 4.11
C ALA A 64 -14.95 -12.11 2.66
N ASP A 65 -15.83 -12.84 1.98
CA ASP A 65 -15.72 -13.19 0.58
C ASP A 65 -16.95 -12.60 -0.15
N ASP A 66 -17.18 -11.29 0.03
CA ASP A 66 -18.23 -10.60 -0.70
C ASP A 66 -17.75 -10.11 -2.08
N LYS A 67 -18.71 -9.93 -3.01
CA LYS A 67 -18.43 -9.57 -4.40
C LYS A 67 -17.55 -8.31 -4.58
N LEU A 68 -17.67 -7.33 -3.68
CA LEU A 68 -16.87 -6.12 -3.75
C LEU A 68 -15.41 -6.41 -3.39
N GLN A 69 -15.18 -7.20 -2.34
CA GLN A 69 -13.83 -7.60 -1.94
C GLN A 69 -13.20 -8.56 -2.96
N GLU A 70 -13.99 -9.47 -3.52
CA GLU A 70 -13.55 -10.33 -4.63
C GLU A 70 -13.10 -9.49 -5.83
N TRP A 71 -13.87 -8.47 -6.22
CA TRP A 71 -13.51 -7.59 -7.32
C TRP A 71 -12.22 -6.79 -7.04
N ILE A 72 -12.07 -6.22 -5.86
CA ILE A 72 -10.86 -5.50 -5.46
C ILE A 72 -9.65 -6.44 -5.46
N LEU A 73 -9.81 -7.61 -4.88
CA LEU A 73 -8.77 -8.63 -4.81
C LEU A 73 -8.35 -9.08 -6.21
N GLN A 74 -9.32 -9.34 -7.10
CA GLN A 74 -9.06 -9.72 -8.48
C GLN A 74 -8.32 -8.62 -9.25
N ALA A 75 -8.71 -7.35 -9.08
CA ALA A 75 -8.02 -6.22 -9.69
C ALA A 75 -6.55 -6.12 -9.27
N LEU A 76 -6.26 -6.36 -7.98
CA LEU A 76 -4.89 -6.39 -7.47
C LEU A 76 -4.10 -7.60 -7.99
N VAL A 77 -4.73 -8.77 -8.09
CA VAL A 77 -4.10 -9.99 -8.65
C VAL A 77 -3.83 -9.81 -10.14
N ASP A 78 -4.75 -9.24 -10.89
CA ASP A 78 -4.57 -8.99 -12.33
C ASP A 78 -3.46 -7.96 -12.58
N TYR A 79 -3.38 -6.91 -11.76
CA TYR A 79 -2.24 -5.99 -11.79
C TYR A 79 -0.91 -6.69 -11.51
N LEU A 80 -0.82 -7.50 -10.45
CA LEU A 80 0.38 -8.26 -10.10
C LEU A 80 0.75 -9.34 -11.13
N SER A 81 -0.22 -9.74 -11.94
CA SER A 81 -0.03 -10.68 -13.07
C SER A 81 0.37 -9.97 -14.37
N GLY A 82 0.53 -8.64 -14.36
CA GLY A 82 0.85 -7.85 -15.54
C GLY A 82 -0.26 -7.80 -16.59
N LYS A 83 -1.52 -8.06 -16.22
CA LYS A 83 -2.63 -8.11 -17.18
C LYS A 83 -3.28 -6.75 -17.40
N LEU A 84 -3.51 -6.00 -16.32
CA LEU A 84 -4.27 -4.75 -16.33
C LEU A 84 -3.64 -3.74 -15.37
N PRO A 85 -3.70 -2.44 -15.69
CA PRO A 85 -3.34 -1.41 -14.72
C PRO A 85 -4.30 -1.42 -13.54
N LEU A 86 -3.82 -1.03 -12.37
CA LEU A 86 -4.64 -0.97 -11.17
C LEU A 86 -5.68 0.16 -11.33
N PRO A 87 -6.98 -0.14 -11.16
CA PRO A 87 -8.02 0.88 -11.16
C PRO A 87 -7.89 1.80 -9.95
N GLU A 88 -8.52 2.97 -10.02
CA GLU A 88 -8.61 3.85 -8.86
C GLU A 88 -9.48 3.21 -7.79
N LEU A 89 -8.89 2.95 -6.60
CA LEU A 89 -9.55 2.29 -5.48
C LEU A 89 -9.66 3.25 -4.29
N PRO A 90 -10.84 3.37 -3.68
CA PRO A 90 -11.00 4.19 -2.48
C PRO A 90 -10.24 3.56 -1.31
N TYR A 91 -9.54 4.39 -0.54
CA TYR A 91 -8.82 3.95 0.66
C TYR A 91 -9.20 4.77 1.89
N ASP A 92 -9.16 4.14 3.04
CA ASP A 92 -9.54 4.71 4.34
C ASP A 92 -8.38 4.53 5.34
N VAL A 93 -7.34 5.33 5.17
CA VAL A 93 -6.12 5.24 5.95
C VAL A 93 -5.96 6.45 6.89
N LYS A 94 -5.25 6.23 7.99
CA LYS A 94 -4.80 7.34 8.82
C LYS A 94 -3.54 7.93 8.23
N ALA A 95 -3.52 9.25 8.07
CA ALA A 95 -2.35 9.98 7.64
C ALA A 95 -2.24 11.36 8.32
N THR A 96 -1.03 11.88 8.42
CA THR A 96 -0.80 13.30 8.65
C THR A 96 -1.04 14.07 7.35
N ALA A 97 -1.24 15.39 7.44
CA ALA A 97 -1.35 16.23 6.25
C ALA A 97 -0.16 16.06 5.30
N PHE A 98 1.06 15.97 5.84
CA PHE A 98 2.27 15.72 5.05
C PHE A 98 2.26 14.34 4.36
N GLN A 99 1.86 13.28 5.06
CA GLN A 99 1.74 11.95 4.44
C GLN A 99 0.72 11.95 3.30
N LEU A 100 -0.42 12.63 3.48
CA LEU A 100 -1.42 12.75 2.41
C LEU A 100 -0.83 13.45 1.18
N GLN A 101 -0.13 14.58 1.36
CA GLN A 101 0.53 15.28 0.24
C GLN A 101 1.52 14.36 -0.49
N VAL A 102 2.36 13.63 0.25
CA VAL A 102 3.29 12.66 -0.34
C VAL A 102 2.52 11.59 -1.11
N TRP A 103 1.53 10.95 -0.49
CA TRP A 103 0.81 9.84 -1.12
C TRP A 103 -0.01 10.25 -2.34
N GLU A 104 -0.60 11.44 -2.33
CA GLU A 104 -1.25 11.98 -3.54
C GLU A 104 -0.23 12.23 -4.67
N ALA A 105 0.97 12.74 -4.35
CA ALA A 105 2.03 12.88 -5.33
C ALA A 105 2.50 11.52 -5.88
N LEU A 106 2.58 10.48 -5.02
CA LEU A 106 2.94 9.13 -5.47
C LEU A 106 1.93 8.55 -6.45
N LYS A 107 0.64 8.79 -6.25
CA LYS A 107 -0.43 8.32 -7.15
C LYS A 107 -0.34 8.93 -8.57
N GLN A 108 0.30 10.08 -8.71
CA GLN A 108 0.51 10.72 -10.00
C GLN A 108 1.71 10.15 -10.78
N ILE A 109 2.54 9.30 -10.16
CA ILE A 109 3.66 8.67 -10.85
C ILE A 109 3.13 7.62 -11.82
N PRO A 110 3.37 7.77 -13.14
CA PRO A 110 2.86 6.82 -14.11
C PRO A 110 3.40 5.40 -13.90
N LEU A 111 2.65 4.42 -14.38
CA LEU A 111 3.07 3.03 -14.42
C LEU A 111 4.42 2.89 -15.14
N GLY A 112 5.32 2.06 -14.61
CA GLY A 112 6.66 1.85 -15.16
C GLY A 112 7.63 3.02 -14.98
N THR A 113 7.19 4.12 -14.36
CA THR A 113 8.05 5.30 -14.11
C THR A 113 8.66 5.25 -12.72
N ILE A 114 9.95 5.55 -12.64
CA ILE A 114 10.70 5.62 -11.38
C ILE A 114 11.09 7.08 -11.11
N VAL A 115 10.88 7.53 -9.89
CA VAL A 115 11.29 8.86 -9.42
C VAL A 115 12.15 8.75 -8.16
N SER A 116 12.89 9.79 -7.81
CA SER A 116 13.64 9.80 -6.55
C SER A 116 12.81 10.41 -5.40
N TYR A 117 13.20 10.10 -4.15
CA TYR A 117 12.62 10.77 -2.97
C TYR A 117 12.77 12.30 -3.04
N SER A 118 13.85 12.81 -3.65
CA SER A 118 14.05 14.24 -3.85
C SER A 118 13.10 14.83 -4.89
N ASP A 119 12.77 14.10 -5.96
CA ASP A 119 11.82 14.57 -6.96
C ASP A 119 10.42 14.68 -6.35
N VAL A 120 10.00 13.70 -5.54
CA VAL A 120 8.73 13.77 -4.80
C VAL A 120 8.75 14.95 -3.82
N ALA A 121 9.85 15.17 -3.08
CA ALA A 121 9.99 16.29 -2.15
C ALA A 121 9.86 17.65 -2.87
N CYS A 122 10.48 17.79 -4.04
CA CYS A 122 10.32 18.97 -4.89
C CYS A 122 8.88 19.14 -5.39
N ALA A 123 8.26 18.07 -5.88
CA ALA A 123 6.91 18.10 -6.42
C ALA A 123 5.86 18.57 -5.40
N ILE A 124 6.04 18.23 -4.12
CA ILE A 124 5.14 18.67 -3.04
C ILE A 124 5.51 20.02 -2.42
N GLY A 125 6.50 20.75 -3.00
CA GLY A 125 6.93 22.06 -2.52
C GLY A 125 7.82 22.03 -1.26
N HIS A 126 8.38 20.88 -0.89
CA HIS A 126 9.22 20.70 0.29
C HIS A 126 10.58 20.07 -0.06
N PRO A 127 11.46 20.73 -0.86
CA PRO A 127 12.66 20.10 -1.44
C PRO A 127 13.67 19.59 -0.41
N THR A 128 13.65 20.13 0.81
CA THR A 128 14.52 19.67 1.91
C THR A 128 13.95 18.48 2.70
N ALA A 129 12.69 18.10 2.47
CA ALA A 129 11.98 17.09 3.26
C ALA A 129 12.20 15.64 2.78
N VAL A 130 13.31 15.34 2.10
CA VAL A 130 13.60 14.01 1.48
C VAL A 130 13.47 12.85 2.47
N ARG A 131 13.99 13.01 3.70
CA ARG A 131 13.87 11.97 4.75
C ARG A 131 12.42 11.78 5.21
N ALA A 132 11.64 12.85 5.26
CA ALA A 132 10.24 12.79 5.64
C ALA A 132 9.39 12.11 4.55
N VAL A 133 9.70 12.35 3.26
CA VAL A 133 9.11 11.63 2.12
C VAL A 133 9.43 10.13 2.20
N ALA A 134 10.70 9.76 2.43
CA ALA A 134 11.10 8.37 2.58
C ALA A 134 10.34 7.69 3.75
N ARG A 135 10.17 8.39 4.88
CA ARG A 135 9.37 7.90 6.00
C ARG A 135 7.88 7.75 5.67
N ALA A 136 7.30 8.68 4.90
CA ALA A 136 5.92 8.58 4.43
C ALA A 136 5.74 7.35 3.52
N CYS A 137 6.69 7.05 2.62
CA CYS A 137 6.71 5.83 1.83
C CYS A 137 6.79 4.57 2.70
N ALA A 138 7.69 4.54 3.69
CA ALA A 138 7.88 3.40 4.58
C ALA A 138 6.67 3.13 5.50
N THR A 139 5.85 4.12 5.76
CA THR A 139 4.64 4.00 6.60
C THR A 139 3.35 3.83 5.81
N ASN A 140 3.42 3.68 4.49
CA ASN A 140 2.26 3.39 3.64
C ASN A 140 1.59 2.09 4.08
N PRO A 141 0.29 2.09 4.45
CA PRO A 141 -0.42 0.87 4.87
C PRO A 141 -1.10 0.14 3.72
N VAL A 142 -1.21 0.76 2.54
CA VAL A 142 -1.95 0.24 1.38
C VAL A 142 -1.00 0.07 0.18
N ALA A 143 -0.24 -1.01 0.21
CA ALA A 143 0.67 -1.36 -0.88
C ALA A 143 -0.06 -1.35 -2.23
N LEU A 144 0.66 -1.07 -3.31
CA LEU A 144 0.17 -1.01 -4.68
C LEU A 144 -0.78 0.18 -4.94
N ILE A 145 -1.81 0.38 -4.12
CA ILE A 145 -2.77 1.50 -4.26
C ILE A 145 -2.04 2.84 -4.17
N ILE A 146 -1.10 2.95 -3.22
CA ILE A 146 -0.14 4.04 -3.17
C ILE A 146 1.22 3.47 -3.61
N PRO A 147 1.70 3.80 -4.83
CA PRO A 147 2.82 3.10 -5.45
C PRO A 147 4.18 3.58 -4.93
N CYS A 148 4.42 3.43 -3.61
CA CYS A 148 5.68 3.82 -3.00
C CYS A 148 6.89 2.99 -3.48
N HIS A 149 6.67 1.86 -4.15
CA HIS A 149 7.74 1.08 -4.79
C HIS A 149 8.38 1.82 -5.97
N ARG A 150 7.69 2.78 -6.62
CA ARG A 150 8.21 3.61 -7.73
C ARG A 150 9.19 4.70 -7.27
N VAL A 151 9.43 4.83 -5.95
CA VAL A 151 10.33 5.85 -5.41
C VAL A 151 11.64 5.23 -4.94
N LEU A 152 12.76 5.73 -5.45
CA LEU A 152 14.11 5.22 -5.19
C LEU A 152 15.04 6.30 -4.59
N PRO A 153 16.14 5.91 -3.92
CA PRO A 153 17.19 6.85 -3.56
C PRO A 153 17.90 7.41 -4.80
N LYS A 154 18.17 8.72 -4.82
CA LYS A 154 18.96 9.34 -5.90
C LYS A 154 20.41 8.83 -5.97
N THR A 155 20.92 8.29 -4.85
CA THR A 155 22.28 7.74 -4.73
C THR A 155 22.43 6.35 -5.32
N GLY A 156 21.36 5.79 -5.89
CA GLY A 156 21.35 4.43 -6.45
C GLY A 156 20.80 3.38 -5.48
N GLY A 157 20.54 2.17 -6.02
CA GLY A 157 19.92 1.06 -5.30
C GLY A 157 18.41 1.21 -5.10
N LEU A 158 17.78 0.18 -4.55
CA LEU A 158 16.32 0.12 -4.38
C LEU A 158 15.82 0.88 -3.13
N GLY A 159 16.72 1.15 -2.18
CA GLY A 159 16.31 1.65 -0.86
C GLY A 159 15.47 0.62 -0.08
N GLY A 160 14.82 1.07 0.98
CA GLY A 160 13.93 0.20 1.76
C GLY A 160 12.56 0.03 1.13
N TYR A 161 11.90 -1.06 1.50
CA TYR A 161 10.50 -1.32 1.20
C TYR A 161 9.86 -2.08 2.36
N ARG A 162 8.65 -1.69 2.78
CA ARG A 162 7.99 -2.27 3.96
C ARG A 162 7.78 -3.77 3.84
N TRP A 163 7.54 -4.25 2.64
CA TRP A 163 7.24 -5.66 2.33
C TRP A 163 8.45 -6.41 1.74
N GLY A 164 9.64 -5.83 1.84
CA GLY A 164 10.89 -6.44 1.37
C GLY A 164 11.39 -5.89 0.05
N VAL A 165 12.72 -5.75 -0.04
CA VAL A 165 13.41 -5.16 -1.21
C VAL A 165 13.25 -6.04 -2.46
N SER A 166 13.25 -7.36 -2.29
CA SER A 166 13.03 -8.32 -3.40
C SER A 166 11.66 -8.12 -4.05
N LEU A 167 10.62 -7.90 -3.24
CA LEU A 167 9.27 -7.63 -3.75
C LEU A 167 9.22 -6.27 -4.49
N LYS A 168 9.92 -5.26 -3.96
CA LYS A 168 10.03 -3.97 -4.65
C LYS A 168 10.65 -4.11 -6.03
N GLN A 169 11.72 -4.87 -6.12
CA GLN A 169 12.40 -5.15 -7.39
C GLN A 169 11.46 -5.85 -8.37
N ALA A 170 10.79 -6.92 -7.93
CA ALA A 170 9.85 -7.67 -8.77
C ALA A 170 8.69 -6.80 -9.27
N LEU A 171 8.17 -5.89 -8.43
CA LEU A 171 7.13 -4.93 -8.84
C LEU A 171 7.63 -3.97 -9.92
N LEU A 172 8.84 -3.43 -9.76
CA LEU A 172 9.42 -2.52 -10.75
C LEU A 172 9.70 -3.21 -12.08
N GLU A 173 10.22 -4.44 -12.04
CA GLU A 173 10.46 -5.25 -13.24
C GLU A 173 9.16 -5.61 -13.96
N MET A 174 8.12 -5.97 -13.23
CA MET A 174 6.80 -6.25 -13.76
C MET A 174 6.20 -5.01 -14.45
N GLU A 175 6.26 -3.85 -13.80
CA GLU A 175 5.72 -2.61 -14.36
C GLU A 175 6.44 -2.12 -15.62
N GLN A 176 7.73 -2.46 -15.80
CA GLN A 176 8.49 -2.12 -17.00
C GLN A 176 8.09 -2.97 -18.22
N GLN A 177 7.37 -4.06 -18.01
CA GLN A 177 6.93 -4.98 -19.08
C GLN A 177 5.48 -4.68 -19.52
N LEU A 178 4.78 -3.78 -18.83
CA LEU A 178 3.41 -3.35 -19.15
C LEU A 178 3.41 -2.12 -20.07
#